data_d6d8153b45d4a72ecc821087a44c4874
#
_entry.id   d6d8153b45d4a72ecc821087a44c4874
#
_cell.length_a   1.000
_cell.length_b   1.000
_cell.length_c   1.000
_cell.angle_alpha   90.00
_cell.angle_beta   90.00
_cell.angle_gamma   90.00
#
_symmetry.space_group_name_H-M   'P 1'
#
loop_
_entity.id
_entity.type
_entity.pdbx_description
1 polymer ?
#
loop_
_entity_poly.entity_id
_entity_poly.type
_entity_poly.pdbx_seq_one_letter_code
_entity_poly.pdbx_strand_id
1 'polypeptide(L)'
;MPEKLDSSIVLLRERIEQGMRGSADLILDEFELAGVKGLAFMFDGLVSNTQVSDFLLRPINRIDPPEADPEKLWEYLRSQFLFSSEQGIVETYEDLFTKAMSGFAMVMLDGVPRALSLGYQGFETRGVGEPAMEKNLRGSREGFTESNNTNTAMVRRRLKSPNLTVETLYLGRQSRTNVRLCYLSDVAAPETVEAVRQKLREASLPLVLDSGFLQAFIGKGAASLFSGTGTTQRPDTLCAKLAEGRVGVMVDGSPNVMIAPYLFTEHFHTLDDYTQRPYFTAFVRLLRMAAFFLTVLLPGYYVAVVTFHPERIPRMLLPAFLGSVSATPLSAMGEALALFLLYELLREAGLRLPDAIGHTLSVVGGIVIGDAIVTAGLVGLPMIIIIALTAVSAFAVPSLYEPVTILRFLFIFIGGILGLYGMVLGFLVLVVNLCSLHTLGTPLTAPIAPWQPRTLRDLFWRSGWQRLGQEDYNVSSARQRERGQTDDQDT
;
A
#
# COMPACT_ATOMS: atom_id res chain seq x y z
N MET A 1 -27.67 -7.04 -23.10
CA MET A 1 -28.45 -5.80 -22.85
C MET A 1 -28.31 -5.52 -21.36
N PRO A 2 -28.11 -4.28 -20.92
CA PRO A 2 -28.05 -3.97 -19.50
C PRO A 2 -29.35 -4.37 -18.82
N GLU A 3 -29.24 -4.94 -17.63
CA GLU A 3 -30.37 -5.46 -16.87
C GLU A 3 -31.18 -4.30 -16.30
N LYS A 4 -32.51 -4.29 -16.58
CA LYS A 4 -33.42 -3.23 -16.13
C LYS A 4 -33.70 -3.36 -14.64
N LEU A 5 -34.04 -2.25 -13.99
CA LEU A 5 -34.44 -2.24 -12.59
C LEU A 5 -35.77 -2.96 -12.39
N ASP A 6 -35.88 -3.69 -11.29
CA ASP A 6 -37.13 -4.32 -10.85
C ASP A 6 -38.11 -3.24 -10.37
N SER A 7 -39.41 -3.52 -10.51
CA SER A 7 -40.46 -2.63 -9.99
C SER A 7 -40.73 -2.83 -8.49
N SER A 8 -40.34 -3.98 -7.92
CA SER A 8 -40.53 -4.29 -6.50
C SER A 8 -39.33 -3.83 -5.68
N ILE A 9 -39.60 -3.03 -4.66
CA ILE A 9 -38.57 -2.51 -3.77
C ILE A 9 -37.86 -3.62 -2.99
N VAL A 10 -38.55 -4.73 -2.70
CA VAL A 10 -37.97 -5.88 -2.00
C VAL A 10 -36.91 -6.56 -2.88
N LEU A 11 -37.24 -6.77 -4.16
CA LEU A 11 -36.30 -7.36 -5.12
C LEU A 11 -35.12 -6.41 -5.39
N LEU A 12 -35.38 -5.11 -5.51
CA LEU A 12 -34.35 -4.07 -5.68
C LEU A 12 -33.38 -4.11 -4.51
N ARG A 13 -33.88 -4.12 -3.26
CA ARG A 13 -33.08 -4.20 -2.06
C ARG A 13 -32.22 -5.46 -2.04
N GLU A 14 -32.82 -6.62 -2.22
CA GLU A 14 -32.10 -7.89 -2.23
C GLU A 14 -31.00 -7.90 -3.28
N ARG A 15 -31.25 -7.39 -4.48
CA ARG A 15 -30.23 -7.32 -5.53
C ARG A 15 -29.11 -6.32 -5.23
N ILE A 16 -29.44 -5.18 -4.66
CA ILE A 16 -28.42 -4.20 -4.23
C ILE A 16 -27.56 -4.82 -3.13
N GLU A 17 -28.15 -5.45 -2.11
CA GLU A 17 -27.43 -6.11 -1.02
C GLU A 17 -26.57 -7.27 -1.53
N GLN A 18 -27.08 -8.10 -2.43
CA GLN A 18 -26.33 -9.18 -3.07
C GLN A 18 -25.21 -8.66 -3.96
N GLY A 19 -25.47 -7.64 -4.77
CA GLY A 19 -24.48 -7.02 -5.65
C GLY A 19 -23.34 -6.39 -4.86
N MET A 20 -23.64 -5.79 -3.71
CA MET A 20 -22.67 -5.12 -2.84
C MET A 20 -22.08 -6.03 -1.74
N ARG A 21 -22.53 -7.27 -1.63
CA ARG A 21 -22.03 -8.30 -0.71
C ARG A 21 -21.87 -7.83 0.74
N GLY A 22 -22.78 -6.98 1.22
CA GLY A 22 -22.74 -6.45 2.58
C GLY A 22 -21.59 -5.47 2.85
N SER A 23 -21.20 -4.70 1.85
CA SER A 23 -20.19 -3.66 2.01
C SER A 23 -20.58 -2.66 3.10
N ALA A 24 -19.66 -2.37 4.04
CA ALA A 24 -19.95 -1.59 5.24
C ALA A 24 -20.17 -0.08 4.98
N ASP A 25 -19.84 0.39 3.80
CA ASP A 25 -20.05 1.77 3.36
C ASP A 25 -21.38 1.96 2.60
N LEU A 26 -22.19 0.89 2.50
CA LEU A 26 -23.50 0.92 1.88
C LEU A 26 -24.54 1.49 2.85
N ILE A 27 -25.27 2.51 2.41
CA ILE A 27 -26.43 3.07 3.12
C ILE A 27 -27.68 2.73 2.34
N LEU A 28 -28.59 2.03 2.97
CA LEU A 28 -29.93 1.67 2.45
C LEU A 28 -30.96 2.14 3.46
N ASP A 29 -31.62 3.25 3.20
CA ASP A 29 -32.65 3.82 4.05
C ASP A 29 -34.03 3.60 3.42
N GLU A 30 -34.91 2.91 4.16
CA GLU A 30 -36.30 2.72 3.77
C GLU A 30 -37.14 3.90 4.26
N PHE A 31 -38.06 4.37 3.44
CA PHE A 31 -39.03 5.37 3.78
C PHE A 31 -40.42 4.98 3.25
N GLU A 32 -41.44 5.61 3.76
CA GLU A 32 -42.82 5.40 3.28
C GLU A 32 -43.45 6.75 2.96
N LEU A 33 -44.10 6.83 1.81
CA LEU A 33 -44.74 8.03 1.32
C LEU A 33 -46.16 7.70 0.86
N ALA A 34 -47.20 8.21 1.54
CA ALA A 34 -48.60 7.93 1.25
C ALA A 34 -48.95 6.42 1.14
N GLY A 35 -48.31 5.58 1.93
CA GLY A 35 -48.50 4.13 1.87
C GLY A 35 -47.68 3.41 0.80
N VAL A 36 -46.91 4.13 -0.02
CA VAL A 36 -45.97 3.56 -1.00
C VAL A 36 -44.58 3.49 -0.36
N LYS A 37 -43.96 2.29 -0.37
CA LYS A 37 -42.58 2.11 0.14
C LYS A 37 -41.58 2.71 -0.81
N GLY A 38 -40.54 3.32 -0.26
CA GLY A 38 -39.40 3.87 -0.98
C GLY A 38 -38.08 3.38 -0.40
N LEU A 39 -37.04 3.41 -1.21
CA LEU A 39 -35.67 3.05 -0.83
C LEU A 39 -34.71 4.15 -1.29
N ALA A 40 -33.92 4.66 -0.37
CA ALA A 40 -32.78 5.52 -0.67
C ALA A 40 -31.48 4.70 -0.60
N PHE A 41 -30.70 4.75 -1.66
CA PHE A 41 -29.45 4.02 -1.81
C PHE A 41 -28.29 4.98 -2.06
N MET A 42 -27.23 4.90 -1.27
CA MET A 42 -26.05 5.75 -1.37
C MET A 42 -24.84 5.13 -0.68
N PHE A 43 -23.67 5.74 -0.87
CA PHE A 43 -22.44 5.33 -0.19
C PHE A 43 -21.99 6.38 0.82
N ASP A 44 -21.65 5.93 2.04
CA ASP A 44 -21.05 6.76 3.09
C ASP A 44 -19.71 7.37 2.63
N GLY A 45 -19.50 8.64 2.93
CA GLY A 45 -18.31 9.39 2.52
C GLY A 45 -18.27 9.83 1.05
N LEU A 46 -19.17 9.33 0.19
CA LEU A 46 -19.32 9.84 -1.19
C LEU A 46 -20.38 10.93 -1.30
N VAL A 47 -21.39 10.89 -0.45
CA VAL A 47 -22.44 11.90 -0.36
C VAL A 47 -22.21 12.83 0.82
N SER A 48 -22.70 14.05 0.72
CA SER A 48 -22.74 15.00 1.83
C SER A 48 -23.91 14.65 2.76
N ASN A 49 -23.59 14.17 3.98
CA ASN A 49 -24.60 13.82 4.98
C ASN A 49 -25.53 15.00 5.31
N THR A 50 -25.01 16.23 5.30
CA THR A 50 -25.79 17.43 5.51
C THR A 50 -26.79 17.65 4.37
N GLN A 51 -26.33 17.58 3.13
CA GLN A 51 -27.22 17.76 1.94
C GLN A 51 -28.26 16.64 1.86
N VAL A 52 -27.88 15.40 2.11
CA VAL A 52 -28.82 14.26 2.15
C VAL A 52 -29.87 14.47 3.23
N SER A 53 -29.47 14.86 4.44
CA SER A 53 -30.40 15.12 5.53
C SER A 53 -31.34 16.28 5.24
N ASP A 54 -30.82 17.39 4.70
CA ASP A 54 -31.60 18.63 4.50
C ASP A 54 -32.45 18.61 3.23
N PHE A 55 -31.97 17.98 2.15
CA PHE A 55 -32.64 18.02 0.85
C PHE A 55 -33.26 16.69 0.40
N LEU A 56 -33.02 15.59 1.11
CA LEU A 56 -33.64 14.29 0.84
C LEU A 56 -34.48 13.80 2.02
N LEU A 57 -33.86 13.50 3.16
CA LEU A 57 -34.55 12.80 4.27
C LEU A 57 -35.58 13.67 4.98
N ARG A 58 -35.23 14.92 5.34
CA ARG A 58 -36.17 15.85 5.99
C ARG A 58 -37.36 16.22 5.11
N PRO A 59 -37.16 16.55 3.82
CA PRO A 59 -38.27 16.80 2.91
C PRO A 59 -39.19 15.57 2.80
N ILE A 60 -38.70 14.38 2.52
CA ILE A 60 -39.52 13.17 2.38
C ILE A 60 -40.42 12.95 3.61
N ASN A 61 -39.90 13.17 4.83
CA ASN A 61 -40.65 13.00 6.07
C ASN A 61 -41.71 14.10 6.35
N ARG A 62 -41.74 15.18 5.55
CA ARG A 62 -42.66 16.31 5.76
C ARG A 62 -43.68 16.49 4.65
N ILE A 63 -43.64 15.64 3.68
CA ILE A 63 -44.55 15.68 2.52
C ILE A 63 -45.95 15.15 2.89
N ASP A 64 -46.97 15.90 2.43
CA ASP A 64 -48.36 15.44 2.24
C ASP A 64 -48.61 15.29 0.74
N PRO A 65 -48.36 14.15 0.13
CA PRO A 65 -48.50 13.98 -1.29
C PRO A 65 -49.98 13.98 -1.71
N PRO A 66 -50.31 14.51 -2.89
CA PRO A 66 -51.70 14.67 -3.32
C PRO A 66 -52.40 13.35 -3.68
N GLU A 67 -51.68 12.29 -4.04
CA GLU A 67 -52.24 10.98 -4.44
C GLU A 67 -51.29 9.83 -4.10
N ALA A 68 -51.86 8.65 -3.79
CA ALA A 68 -51.11 7.43 -3.45
C ALA A 68 -50.75 6.55 -4.68
N ASP A 69 -50.70 7.09 -5.87
CA ASP A 69 -50.31 6.38 -7.09
C ASP A 69 -48.78 6.43 -7.26
N PRO A 70 -48.07 5.28 -7.32
CA PRO A 70 -46.61 5.24 -7.44
C PRO A 70 -46.02 6.07 -8.58
N GLU A 71 -46.62 6.07 -9.77
CA GLU A 71 -46.12 6.83 -10.92
C GLU A 71 -46.29 8.35 -10.73
N LYS A 72 -47.42 8.77 -10.17
CA LYS A 72 -47.66 10.18 -9.88
C LYS A 72 -46.77 10.67 -8.71
N LEU A 73 -46.56 9.85 -7.69
CA LEU A 73 -45.64 10.12 -6.61
C LEU A 73 -44.20 10.27 -7.10
N TRP A 74 -43.77 9.40 -7.98
CA TRP A 74 -42.43 9.48 -8.59
C TRP A 74 -42.24 10.76 -9.40
N GLU A 75 -43.21 11.13 -10.24
CA GLU A 75 -43.16 12.37 -11.02
C GLU A 75 -43.24 13.61 -10.12
N TYR A 76 -44.01 13.55 -9.03
CA TYR A 76 -44.08 14.60 -8.04
C TYR A 76 -42.73 14.78 -7.31
N LEU A 77 -42.10 13.70 -6.85
CA LEU A 77 -40.77 13.75 -6.26
C LEU A 77 -39.74 14.34 -7.22
N ARG A 78 -39.79 13.91 -8.49
CA ARG A 78 -38.87 14.39 -9.52
C ARG A 78 -39.04 15.86 -9.86
N SER A 79 -40.26 16.31 -10.05
CA SER A 79 -40.53 17.61 -10.67
C SER A 79 -40.71 18.75 -9.69
N GLN A 80 -41.17 18.43 -8.46
CA GLN A 80 -41.61 19.49 -7.52
C GLN A 80 -40.92 19.42 -6.17
N PHE A 81 -40.28 18.32 -5.83
CA PHE A 81 -39.91 18.14 -4.43
C PHE A 81 -38.44 17.88 -4.16
N LEU A 82 -37.78 17.01 -4.88
CA LEU A 82 -36.36 16.73 -4.67
C LEU A 82 -35.51 17.55 -5.62
N PHE A 83 -34.86 18.56 -5.09
CA PHE A 83 -33.99 19.42 -5.88
C PHE A 83 -32.52 19.06 -5.68
N SER A 84 -31.85 18.80 -6.81
CA SER A 84 -30.40 18.71 -6.89
C SER A 84 -29.94 19.44 -8.16
N SER A 85 -28.75 20.03 -8.12
CA SER A 85 -28.13 20.66 -9.30
C SER A 85 -27.89 19.66 -10.43
N GLU A 86 -27.70 18.39 -10.08
CA GLU A 86 -27.53 17.28 -11.01
C GLU A 86 -28.58 16.20 -10.72
N GLN A 87 -29.66 16.18 -11.52
CA GLN A 87 -30.74 15.21 -11.39
C GLN A 87 -30.83 14.38 -12.68
N GLY A 88 -31.06 13.07 -12.50
CA GLY A 88 -31.20 12.16 -13.64
C GLY A 88 -32.10 10.98 -13.35
N ILE A 89 -32.54 10.30 -14.41
CA ILE A 89 -33.31 9.05 -14.35
C ILE A 89 -32.37 7.90 -14.66
N VAL A 90 -32.50 6.82 -13.91
CA VAL A 90 -31.75 5.59 -14.06
C VAL A 90 -32.71 4.41 -14.20
N GLU A 91 -32.49 3.59 -15.24
CA GLU A 91 -33.37 2.47 -15.57
C GLU A 91 -32.67 1.11 -15.51
N THR A 92 -31.32 1.11 -15.33
CA THR A 92 -30.50 -0.12 -15.32
C THR A 92 -29.70 -0.26 -14.05
N TYR A 93 -29.40 -1.49 -13.65
CA TYR A 93 -28.53 -1.74 -12.49
C TYR A 93 -27.09 -1.23 -12.69
N GLU A 94 -26.57 -1.33 -13.92
CA GLU A 94 -25.23 -0.83 -14.25
C GLU A 94 -25.11 0.68 -14.01
N ASP A 95 -26.09 1.46 -14.49
CA ASP A 95 -26.15 2.90 -14.28
C ASP A 95 -26.42 3.25 -12.81
N LEU A 96 -27.28 2.47 -12.12
CA LEU A 96 -27.58 2.64 -10.71
C LEU A 96 -26.30 2.58 -9.88
N PHE A 97 -25.52 1.52 -10.04
CA PHE A 97 -24.26 1.34 -9.32
C PHE A 97 -23.21 2.39 -9.72
N THR A 98 -23.07 2.67 -11.03
CA THR A 98 -22.10 3.64 -11.52
C THR A 98 -22.36 5.05 -10.97
N LYS A 99 -23.62 5.49 -10.94
CA LYS A 99 -23.98 6.80 -10.39
C LYS A 99 -23.86 6.84 -8.87
N ALA A 100 -24.34 5.81 -8.14
CA ALA A 100 -24.19 5.76 -6.70
C ALA A 100 -22.70 5.80 -6.28
N MET A 101 -21.83 5.06 -6.95
CA MET A 101 -20.37 5.10 -6.75
C MET A 101 -19.71 6.39 -7.22
N SER A 102 -20.44 7.26 -7.90
CA SER A 102 -19.99 8.62 -8.27
C SER A 102 -20.48 9.68 -7.28
N GLY A 103 -21.13 9.27 -6.17
CA GLY A 103 -21.59 10.17 -5.12
C GLY A 103 -23.00 10.71 -5.32
N PHE A 104 -23.81 10.03 -6.13
CA PHE A 104 -25.23 10.34 -6.23
C PHE A 104 -26.03 9.55 -5.18
N ALA A 105 -27.02 10.18 -4.59
CA ALA A 105 -28.07 9.49 -3.86
C ALA A 105 -29.14 9.00 -4.84
N MET A 106 -29.51 7.73 -4.73
CA MET A 106 -30.50 7.08 -5.58
C MET A 106 -31.79 6.92 -4.79
N VAL A 107 -32.92 7.35 -5.37
CA VAL A 107 -34.25 7.23 -4.75
C VAL A 107 -35.16 6.39 -5.64
N MET A 108 -35.75 5.37 -5.07
CA MET A 108 -36.63 4.41 -5.74
C MET A 108 -37.95 4.28 -5.00
N LEU A 109 -39.05 4.05 -5.74
CA LEU A 109 -40.38 3.80 -5.20
C LEU A 109 -40.88 2.43 -5.64
N ASP A 110 -41.63 1.77 -4.77
CA ASP A 110 -42.29 0.52 -5.07
C ASP A 110 -43.32 0.72 -6.19
N GLY A 111 -43.32 -0.17 -7.16
CA GLY A 111 -44.16 -0.10 -8.35
C GLY A 111 -43.54 0.64 -9.54
N VAL A 112 -42.40 1.33 -9.38
CA VAL A 112 -41.75 2.13 -10.45
C VAL A 112 -40.38 1.54 -10.81
N PRO A 113 -40.19 0.99 -12.03
CA PRO A 113 -38.91 0.37 -12.43
C PRO A 113 -37.86 1.42 -12.87
N ARG A 114 -37.72 2.50 -12.12
CA ARG A 114 -36.78 3.61 -12.39
C ARG A 114 -36.31 4.19 -11.06
N ALA A 115 -35.06 4.62 -11.03
CA ALA A 115 -34.47 5.35 -9.91
C ALA A 115 -34.24 6.82 -10.26
N LEU A 116 -34.41 7.70 -9.28
CA LEU A 116 -34.04 9.10 -9.37
C LEU A 116 -32.64 9.27 -8.82
N SER A 117 -31.70 9.74 -9.61
CA SER A 117 -30.35 10.07 -9.18
C SER A 117 -30.24 11.55 -8.79
N LEU A 118 -29.76 11.83 -7.59
CA LEU A 118 -29.61 13.16 -7.01
C LEU A 118 -28.13 13.41 -6.68
N GLY A 119 -27.53 14.44 -7.26
CA GLY A 119 -26.14 14.82 -7.04
C GLY A 119 -25.98 15.55 -5.71
N TYR A 120 -25.71 14.78 -4.65
CA TYR A 120 -25.37 15.27 -3.33
C TYR A 120 -23.91 14.93 -2.98
N GLN A 121 -23.04 15.06 -3.96
CA GLN A 121 -21.62 14.78 -3.81
C GLN A 121 -21.01 15.65 -2.70
N GLY A 122 -20.33 15.01 -1.76
CA GLY A 122 -19.76 15.67 -0.59
C GLY A 122 -18.41 15.08 -0.20
N PHE A 123 -17.51 14.94 -1.17
CA PHE A 123 -16.14 14.51 -0.87
C PHE A 123 -15.46 15.58 -0.02
N GLU A 124 -14.96 15.23 1.13
CA GLU A 124 -14.02 16.08 1.85
C GLU A 124 -12.71 16.16 1.05
N THR A 125 -12.59 17.20 0.22
CA THR A 125 -11.36 17.47 -0.54
C THR A 125 -10.40 18.40 0.20
N ARG A 126 -10.86 19.04 1.29
CA ARG A 126 -10.11 20.03 2.07
C ARG A 126 -9.29 19.41 3.19
N GLY A 127 -8.50 18.54 3.06
CA GLY A 127 -7.66 17.87 4.06
C GLY A 127 -6.80 16.78 3.43
N VAL A 128 -7.12 16.44 2.17
CA VAL A 128 -6.33 15.48 1.39
C VAL A 128 -5.05 16.16 0.97
N GLY A 129 -3.96 15.85 1.68
CA GLY A 129 -2.63 16.35 1.42
C GLY A 129 -1.82 15.43 0.49
N GLU A 130 -0.67 15.92 0.05
CA GLU A 130 0.31 15.10 -0.66
C GLU A 130 0.94 14.11 0.31
N PRO A 131 1.11 12.81 -0.06
CA PRO A 131 1.75 11.82 0.79
C PRO A 131 3.16 12.26 1.19
N ALA A 132 3.45 12.22 2.49
CA ALA A 132 4.76 12.69 2.99
C ALA A 132 5.90 11.76 2.55
N MET A 133 5.64 10.45 2.52
CA MET A 133 6.66 9.42 2.29
C MET A 133 6.70 8.88 0.85
N GLU A 134 5.62 9.03 0.08
CA GLU A 134 5.48 8.45 -1.27
C GLU A 134 5.22 9.54 -2.32
N LYS A 135 6.19 10.44 -2.52
CA LYS A 135 6.08 11.49 -3.53
C LYS A 135 6.26 10.93 -4.93
N ASN A 136 5.33 11.24 -5.83
CA ASN A 136 5.44 10.91 -7.26
C ASN A 136 5.81 12.14 -8.08
N LEU A 137 6.59 11.91 -9.13
CA LEU A 137 6.92 12.94 -10.10
C LEU A 137 5.74 13.29 -11.00
N ARG A 138 4.89 12.28 -11.31
CA ARG A 138 3.71 12.42 -12.15
C ARG A 138 2.54 11.63 -11.57
N GLY A 139 1.33 12.16 -11.70
CA GLY A 139 0.10 11.49 -11.25
C GLY A 139 -0.65 12.24 -10.16
N SER A 140 -1.54 11.56 -9.47
CA SER A 140 -2.33 12.11 -8.37
C SER A 140 -1.42 12.52 -7.21
N ARG A 141 -1.74 13.64 -6.57
CA ARG A 141 -1.10 14.09 -5.33
C ARG A 141 -1.92 13.81 -4.10
N GLU A 142 -3.04 13.12 -4.26
CA GLU A 142 -3.90 12.76 -3.14
C GLU A 142 -3.29 11.64 -2.32
N GLY A 143 -3.15 11.86 -1.02
CA GLY A 143 -2.77 10.88 -0.02
C GLY A 143 -3.94 10.48 0.87
N PHE A 144 -3.85 9.32 1.52
CA PHE A 144 -4.78 8.92 2.56
C PHE A 144 -4.71 9.86 3.76
N THR A 145 -5.83 9.98 4.46
CA THR A 145 -6.02 10.77 5.67
C THR A 145 -6.18 9.86 6.89
N GLU A 146 -6.32 10.45 8.06
CA GLU A 146 -6.60 9.72 9.30
C GLU A 146 -8.04 9.17 9.36
N SER A 147 -8.94 9.63 8.50
CA SER A 147 -10.36 9.22 8.49
C SER A 147 -10.61 8.03 7.56
N ASN A 148 -11.07 6.90 8.11
CA ASN A 148 -11.43 5.73 7.32
C ASN A 148 -12.58 6.00 6.32
N ASN A 149 -13.52 6.89 6.65
CA ASN A 149 -14.61 7.26 5.75
C ASN A 149 -14.07 7.96 4.50
N THR A 150 -13.23 8.98 4.71
CA THR A 150 -12.56 9.71 3.62
C THR A 150 -11.69 8.77 2.77
N ASN A 151 -10.93 7.88 3.42
CA ASN A 151 -10.06 6.92 2.74
C ASN A 151 -10.84 5.92 1.89
N THR A 152 -11.93 5.38 2.42
CA THR A 152 -12.84 4.50 1.67
C THR A 152 -13.46 5.22 0.46
N ALA A 153 -13.91 6.46 0.64
CA ALA A 153 -14.47 7.27 -0.44
C ALA A 153 -13.44 7.53 -1.56
N MET A 154 -12.18 7.80 -1.20
CA MET A 154 -11.09 7.96 -2.19
C MET A 154 -10.85 6.69 -3.02
N VAL A 155 -10.92 5.51 -2.41
CA VAL A 155 -10.79 4.22 -3.11
C VAL A 155 -12.02 3.98 -3.98
N ARG A 156 -13.23 4.14 -3.44
CA ARG A 156 -14.49 3.93 -4.16
C ARG A 156 -14.62 4.82 -5.39
N ARG A 157 -14.19 6.07 -5.30
CA ARG A 157 -14.18 7.04 -6.41
C ARG A 157 -13.28 6.59 -7.57
N ARG A 158 -12.17 5.89 -7.28
CA ARG A 158 -11.24 5.37 -8.29
C ARG A 158 -11.64 4.00 -8.83
N LEU A 159 -12.08 3.11 -7.95
CA LEU A 159 -12.60 1.78 -8.29
C LEU A 159 -14.12 1.78 -8.22
N LYS A 160 -14.76 2.18 -9.31
CA LYS A 160 -16.22 2.19 -9.45
C LYS A 160 -16.72 0.79 -9.81
N SER A 161 -16.46 -0.18 -8.94
CA SER A 161 -16.87 -1.56 -9.12
C SER A 161 -17.80 -1.99 -7.98
N PRO A 162 -18.93 -2.64 -8.28
CA PRO A 162 -19.80 -3.23 -7.27
C PRO A 162 -19.09 -4.34 -6.48
N ASN A 163 -18.06 -4.97 -7.08
CA ASN A 163 -17.26 -6.01 -6.44
C ASN A 163 -16.28 -5.48 -5.38
N LEU A 164 -16.09 -4.15 -5.28
CA LEU A 164 -15.30 -3.58 -4.19
C LEU A 164 -16.08 -3.73 -2.87
N THR A 165 -15.60 -4.62 -2.03
CA THR A 165 -16.16 -4.91 -0.71
C THR A 165 -15.32 -4.22 0.36
N VAL A 166 -16.01 -3.58 1.30
CA VAL A 166 -15.42 -2.95 2.48
C VAL A 166 -16.07 -3.56 3.71
N GLU A 167 -15.28 -4.27 4.52
CA GLU A 167 -15.72 -4.85 5.78
C GLU A 167 -15.20 -4.04 6.96
N THR A 168 -16.01 -3.84 7.97
CA THR A 168 -15.61 -3.13 9.19
C THR A 168 -15.39 -4.12 10.33
N LEU A 169 -14.24 -4.02 10.98
CA LEU A 169 -13.88 -4.71 12.20
C LEU A 169 -13.55 -3.70 13.29
N TYR A 170 -13.87 -4.03 14.54
CA TYR A 170 -13.48 -3.22 15.69
C TYR A 170 -12.39 -3.96 16.47
N LEU A 171 -11.18 -3.41 16.48
CA LEU A 171 -10.01 -4.01 17.11
C LEU A 171 -9.53 -3.16 18.30
N GLY A 172 -8.84 -3.83 19.24
CA GLY A 172 -8.41 -3.21 20.48
C GLY A 172 -9.49 -3.29 21.57
N ARG A 173 -9.14 -3.90 22.71
CA ARG A 173 -10.09 -4.10 23.83
C ARG A 173 -10.59 -2.78 24.44
N GLN A 174 -9.71 -1.77 24.47
CA GLN A 174 -10.02 -0.44 25.02
C GLN A 174 -10.32 0.59 23.94
N SER A 175 -9.54 0.60 22.84
CA SER A 175 -9.69 1.60 21.77
C SER A 175 -10.90 1.34 20.88
N ARG A 176 -11.30 0.06 20.68
CA ARG A 176 -12.35 -0.33 19.73
C ARG A 176 -12.21 0.40 18.38
N THR A 177 -10.97 0.46 17.89
CA THR A 177 -10.60 1.18 16.67
C THR A 177 -11.29 0.57 15.47
N ASN A 178 -11.89 1.41 14.64
CA ASN A 178 -12.51 1.02 13.36
C ASN A 178 -11.39 0.62 12.38
N VAL A 179 -11.39 -0.65 11.95
CA VAL A 179 -10.46 -1.19 10.97
C VAL A 179 -11.27 -1.70 9.78
N ARG A 180 -10.93 -1.25 8.59
CA ARG A 180 -11.61 -1.64 7.36
C ARG A 180 -10.74 -2.54 6.50
N LEU A 181 -11.32 -3.68 6.08
CA LEU A 181 -10.75 -4.54 5.05
C LEU A 181 -11.36 -4.14 3.71
N CYS A 182 -10.51 -3.85 2.74
CA CYS A 182 -10.91 -3.52 1.37
C CYS A 182 -10.35 -4.55 0.39
N TYR A 183 -11.20 -5.11 -0.48
CA TYR A 183 -10.79 -6.07 -1.50
C TYR A 183 -11.81 -6.13 -2.64
N LEU A 184 -11.38 -6.62 -3.80
CA LEU A 184 -12.27 -6.94 -4.92
C LEU A 184 -12.71 -8.39 -4.80
N SER A 185 -14.00 -8.62 -4.59
CA SER A 185 -14.55 -9.95 -4.28
C SER A 185 -14.52 -10.94 -5.46
N ASP A 186 -14.39 -10.45 -6.68
CA ASP A 186 -14.24 -11.23 -7.91
C ASP A 186 -12.77 -11.57 -8.23
N VAL A 187 -11.80 -10.85 -7.63
CA VAL A 187 -10.37 -11.01 -7.92
C VAL A 187 -9.62 -11.60 -6.73
N ALA A 188 -9.91 -11.13 -5.51
CA ALA A 188 -9.22 -11.58 -4.31
C ALA A 188 -9.60 -13.03 -3.97
N ALA A 189 -8.59 -13.87 -3.68
CA ALA A 189 -8.84 -15.25 -3.26
C ALA A 189 -9.56 -15.25 -1.90
N PRO A 190 -10.72 -15.94 -1.77
CA PRO A 190 -11.48 -15.99 -0.52
C PRO A 190 -10.65 -16.45 0.68
N GLU A 191 -9.72 -17.38 0.45
CA GLU A 191 -8.82 -17.91 1.47
C GLU A 191 -7.83 -16.84 1.98
N THR A 192 -7.40 -15.92 1.12
CA THR A 192 -6.52 -14.81 1.51
C THR A 192 -7.29 -13.81 2.36
N VAL A 193 -8.51 -13.47 1.95
CA VAL A 193 -9.38 -12.55 2.70
C VAL A 193 -9.67 -13.13 4.09
N GLU A 194 -10.07 -14.42 4.15
CA GLU A 194 -10.37 -15.08 5.43
C GLU A 194 -9.13 -15.17 6.34
N ALA A 195 -7.97 -15.48 5.77
CA ALA A 195 -6.73 -15.53 6.54
C ALA A 195 -6.34 -14.15 7.13
N VAL A 196 -6.54 -13.05 6.39
CA VAL A 196 -6.35 -11.68 6.93
C VAL A 196 -7.36 -11.41 8.03
N ARG A 197 -8.64 -11.69 7.79
CA ARG A 197 -9.72 -11.48 8.76
C ARG A 197 -9.47 -12.24 10.07
N GLN A 198 -9.08 -13.51 9.97
CA GLN A 198 -8.79 -14.35 11.13
C GLN A 198 -7.60 -13.78 11.92
N LYS A 199 -6.48 -13.46 11.26
CA LYS A 199 -5.30 -12.89 11.91
C LYS A 199 -5.58 -11.55 12.60
N LEU A 200 -6.43 -10.71 12.01
CA LEU A 200 -6.85 -9.47 12.65
C LEU A 200 -7.74 -9.72 13.88
N ARG A 201 -8.63 -10.70 13.85
CA ARG A 201 -9.46 -11.10 15.01
C ARG A 201 -8.62 -11.72 16.13
N GLU A 202 -7.56 -12.44 15.79
CA GLU A 202 -6.61 -13.03 16.74
C GLU A 202 -5.69 -11.98 17.39
N ALA A 203 -5.59 -10.77 16.81
CA ALA A 203 -4.79 -9.68 17.34
C ALA A 203 -5.37 -9.15 18.66
N SER A 204 -5.03 -9.80 19.78
CA SER A 204 -5.49 -9.44 21.11
C SER A 204 -4.69 -8.25 21.68
N LEU A 205 -4.89 -7.06 21.09
CA LEU A 205 -4.26 -5.83 21.56
C LEU A 205 -5.18 -5.03 22.50
N PRO A 206 -4.64 -4.35 23.52
CA PRO A 206 -5.42 -3.41 24.32
C PRO A 206 -5.83 -2.18 23.49
N LEU A 207 -4.92 -1.66 22.68
CA LEU A 207 -5.06 -0.46 21.87
C LEU A 207 -4.53 -0.71 20.45
N VAL A 208 -5.23 -0.18 19.44
CA VAL A 208 -4.77 -0.12 18.05
C VAL A 208 -4.82 1.35 17.64
N LEU A 209 -3.66 1.99 17.53
CA LEU A 209 -3.54 3.43 17.26
C LEU A 209 -3.02 3.73 15.86
N ASP A 210 -2.35 2.76 15.23
CA ASP A 210 -1.79 2.88 13.89
C ASP A 210 -1.78 1.51 13.19
N SER A 211 -1.70 1.52 11.87
CA SER A 211 -1.63 0.30 11.04
C SER A 211 -0.42 -0.57 11.38
N GLY A 212 0.70 0.02 11.78
CA GLY A 212 1.91 -0.69 12.19
C GLY A 212 1.70 -1.67 13.37
N PHE A 213 0.72 -1.40 14.27
CA PHE A 213 0.38 -2.34 15.35
C PHE A 213 -0.13 -3.69 14.84
N LEU A 214 -0.77 -3.70 13.68
CA LEU A 214 -1.36 -4.89 13.08
C LEU A 214 -0.41 -5.63 12.14
N GLN A 215 0.66 -4.99 11.69
CA GLN A 215 1.62 -5.55 10.74
C GLN A 215 2.25 -6.85 11.24
N ALA A 216 2.61 -6.91 12.52
CA ALA A 216 3.22 -8.09 13.13
C ALA A 216 2.29 -9.31 13.15
N PHE A 217 0.97 -9.12 13.17
CA PHE A 217 -0.02 -10.21 13.17
C PHE A 217 -0.29 -10.74 11.77
N ILE A 218 -0.34 -9.88 10.76
CA ILE A 218 -0.61 -10.28 9.37
C ILE A 218 0.63 -10.92 8.74
N GLY A 219 1.82 -10.38 9.03
CA GLY A 219 3.10 -10.95 8.61
C GLY A 219 3.47 -12.23 9.37
N LYS A 220 4.65 -12.78 9.10
CA LYS A 220 5.22 -13.93 9.84
C LYS A 220 5.97 -13.47 11.10
N GLY A 221 5.27 -12.83 12.06
CA GLY A 221 5.81 -12.51 13.37
C GLY A 221 7.03 -11.54 13.38
N ALA A 222 7.35 -11.02 14.55
CA ALA A 222 8.44 -10.05 14.77
C ALA A 222 9.86 -10.61 14.53
N ALA A 223 10.01 -11.93 14.36
CA ALA A 223 11.32 -12.57 14.17
C ALA A 223 11.84 -12.56 12.73
N SER A 224 10.99 -12.19 11.74
CA SER A 224 11.42 -12.09 10.35
C SER A 224 11.94 -10.69 10.03
N LEU A 225 13.12 -10.61 9.40
CA LEU A 225 13.67 -9.34 8.90
C LEU A 225 12.83 -8.72 7.80
N PHE A 226 12.12 -9.53 7.02
CA PHE A 226 11.29 -9.07 5.91
C PHE A 226 9.81 -9.28 6.22
N SER A 227 9.02 -8.25 5.99
CA SER A 227 7.57 -8.32 6.12
C SER A 227 6.95 -8.72 4.78
N GLY A 228 5.96 -9.60 4.81
CA GLY A 228 5.11 -9.88 3.66
C GLY A 228 3.87 -8.98 3.58
N THR A 229 3.91 -7.84 4.25
CA THR A 229 2.94 -6.75 4.15
C THR A 229 3.64 -5.49 3.68
N GLY A 230 3.03 -4.78 2.76
CA GLY A 230 3.43 -3.44 2.35
C GLY A 230 2.57 -2.37 3.00
N THR A 231 3.03 -1.15 3.03
CA THR A 231 2.26 0.02 3.47
C THR A 231 2.25 1.07 2.37
N THR A 232 1.15 1.78 2.22
CA THR A 232 1.05 2.89 1.28
C THR A 232 0.20 4.02 1.86
N GLN A 233 0.58 5.25 1.54
CA GLN A 233 -0.22 6.45 1.81
C GLN A 233 -1.03 6.88 0.58
N ARG A 234 -1.01 6.08 -0.50
CA ARG A 234 -1.56 6.45 -1.80
C ARG A 234 -2.78 5.62 -2.17
N PRO A 235 -3.93 6.27 -2.43
CA PRO A 235 -5.14 5.58 -2.88
C PRO A 235 -4.98 4.88 -4.25
N ASP A 236 -4.21 5.46 -5.17
CA ASP A 236 -3.96 4.89 -6.49
C ASP A 236 -3.12 3.61 -6.42
N THR A 237 -2.09 3.59 -5.56
CA THR A 237 -1.29 2.39 -5.29
C THR A 237 -2.15 1.27 -4.71
N LEU A 238 -2.99 1.59 -3.71
CA LEU A 238 -3.92 0.61 -3.14
C LEU A 238 -4.86 0.05 -4.20
N CYS A 239 -5.50 0.91 -5.00
CA CYS A 239 -6.43 0.48 -6.05
C CYS A 239 -5.77 -0.47 -7.06
N ALA A 240 -4.53 -0.18 -7.48
CA ALA A 240 -3.77 -1.08 -8.36
C ALA A 240 -3.54 -2.45 -7.70
N LYS A 241 -3.20 -2.47 -6.40
CA LYS A 241 -2.97 -3.71 -5.66
C LYS A 241 -4.25 -4.52 -5.40
N LEU A 242 -5.37 -3.85 -5.16
CA LEU A 242 -6.68 -4.52 -5.07
C LEU A 242 -7.05 -5.21 -6.39
N ALA A 243 -6.78 -4.57 -7.53
CA ALA A 243 -7.00 -5.14 -8.85
C ALA A 243 -6.13 -6.38 -9.13
N GLU A 244 -5.02 -6.54 -8.42
CA GLU A 244 -4.16 -7.72 -8.47
C GLU A 244 -4.54 -8.82 -7.44
N GLY A 245 -5.69 -8.69 -6.77
CA GLY A 245 -6.23 -9.69 -5.82
C GLY A 245 -5.68 -9.61 -4.40
N ARG A 246 -5.15 -8.46 -4.00
CA ARG A 246 -4.69 -8.21 -2.62
C ARG A 246 -5.79 -7.64 -1.74
N VAL A 247 -5.53 -7.68 -0.44
CA VAL A 247 -6.39 -7.10 0.59
C VAL A 247 -5.72 -5.88 1.18
N GLY A 248 -6.45 -4.77 1.22
CA GLY A 248 -6.06 -3.55 1.92
C GLY A 248 -6.64 -3.51 3.34
N VAL A 249 -5.86 -3.05 4.30
CA VAL A 249 -6.30 -2.86 5.69
C VAL A 249 -6.09 -1.41 6.08
N MET A 250 -7.18 -0.70 6.31
CA MET A 250 -7.22 0.70 6.75
C MET A 250 -7.51 0.75 8.24
N VAL A 251 -6.78 1.57 8.97
CA VAL A 251 -6.97 1.77 10.42
C VAL A 251 -7.35 3.21 10.66
N ASP A 252 -8.43 3.45 11.37
CA ASP A 252 -8.88 4.79 11.71
C ASP A 252 -7.85 5.50 12.60
N GLY A 253 -7.52 6.74 12.27
CA GLY A 253 -6.43 7.49 12.88
C GLY A 253 -5.06 7.32 12.19
N SER A 254 -4.96 6.49 11.11
CA SER A 254 -3.69 6.28 10.39
C SER A 254 -3.84 6.54 8.89
N PRO A 255 -2.98 7.38 8.28
CA PRO A 255 -2.94 7.58 6.84
C PRO A 255 -2.21 6.42 6.11
N ASN A 256 -1.64 5.47 6.86
CA ASN A 256 -0.91 4.35 6.31
C ASN A 256 -1.85 3.15 6.12
N VAL A 257 -2.09 2.75 4.89
CA VAL A 257 -2.89 1.57 4.56
C VAL A 257 -1.97 0.38 4.32
N MET A 258 -2.25 -0.74 5.01
CA MET A 258 -1.51 -1.98 4.79
C MET A 258 -2.08 -2.74 3.60
N ILE A 259 -1.19 -3.41 2.87
CA ILE A 259 -1.51 -4.27 1.74
C ILE A 259 -0.94 -5.66 2.01
N ALA A 260 -1.76 -6.71 1.88
CA ALA A 260 -1.34 -8.09 2.08
C ALA A 260 -1.99 -9.03 1.05
N PRO A 261 -1.25 -10.04 0.56
CA PRO A 261 0.19 -10.24 0.65
C PRO A 261 0.98 -9.19 -0.16
N TYR A 262 2.21 -8.90 0.24
CA TYR A 262 3.11 -8.00 -0.48
C TYR A 262 4.43 -8.74 -0.80
N LEU A 263 4.88 -8.64 -2.05
CA LEU A 263 6.02 -9.41 -2.53
C LEU A 263 7.33 -8.62 -2.36
N PHE A 264 8.44 -9.32 -2.13
CA PHE A 264 9.76 -8.70 -2.01
C PHE A 264 10.14 -7.83 -3.22
N THR A 265 9.79 -8.29 -4.41
CA THR A 265 10.06 -7.59 -5.67
C THR A 265 9.32 -6.26 -5.80
N GLU A 266 8.18 -6.11 -5.13
CA GLU A 266 7.35 -4.91 -5.20
C GLU A 266 7.96 -3.72 -4.45
N HIS A 267 8.87 -3.97 -3.49
CA HIS A 267 9.63 -2.91 -2.84
C HIS A 267 10.51 -2.10 -3.80
N PHE A 268 10.81 -2.64 -4.97
CA PHE A 268 11.59 -1.98 -6.02
C PHE A 268 10.72 -1.27 -7.07
N HIS A 269 9.39 -1.38 -6.96
CA HIS A 269 8.43 -0.78 -7.87
C HIS A 269 7.83 0.48 -7.26
N THR A 270 7.63 1.49 -8.10
CA THR A 270 6.91 2.72 -7.76
C THR A 270 5.81 2.96 -8.78
N LEU A 271 4.81 3.77 -8.44
CA LEU A 271 3.74 4.09 -9.39
C LEU A 271 4.27 4.87 -10.60
N ASP A 272 5.33 5.67 -10.43
CA ASP A 272 5.99 6.37 -11.53
C ASP A 272 6.49 5.43 -12.64
N ASP A 273 6.84 4.19 -12.29
CA ASP A 273 7.26 3.18 -13.25
C ASP A 273 6.21 2.90 -14.32
N TYR A 274 4.93 3.08 -14.00
CA TYR A 274 3.81 2.84 -14.92
C TYR A 274 3.45 4.06 -15.77
N THR A 275 3.94 5.25 -15.41
CA THR A 275 3.74 6.49 -16.16
C THR A 275 4.90 6.80 -17.13
N GLN A 276 6.05 6.16 -16.91
CA GLN A 276 7.26 6.36 -17.72
C GLN A 276 7.36 5.34 -18.87
N ARG A 277 8.35 5.50 -19.74
CA ARG A 277 8.59 4.57 -20.84
C ARG A 277 9.20 3.25 -20.36
N PRO A 278 8.83 2.08 -20.91
CA PRO A 278 9.22 0.77 -20.39
C PRO A 278 10.74 0.56 -20.24
N TYR A 279 11.53 1.01 -21.21
CA TYR A 279 13.00 0.87 -21.16
C TYR A 279 13.65 1.68 -20.03
N PHE A 280 13.14 2.88 -19.77
CA PHE A 280 13.63 3.72 -18.68
C PHE A 280 13.23 3.12 -17.33
N THR A 281 12.01 2.65 -17.20
CA THR A 281 11.53 1.93 -16.02
C THR A 281 12.39 0.70 -15.71
N ALA A 282 12.74 -0.10 -16.72
CA ALA A 282 13.60 -1.26 -16.52
C ALA A 282 14.98 -0.86 -15.98
N PHE A 283 15.56 0.21 -16.52
CA PHE A 283 16.84 0.73 -16.02
C PHE A 283 16.76 1.20 -14.57
N VAL A 284 15.71 1.96 -14.22
CA VAL A 284 15.55 2.49 -12.85
C VAL A 284 15.25 1.37 -11.85
N ARG A 285 14.45 0.36 -12.21
CA ARG A 285 14.21 -0.82 -11.36
C ARG A 285 15.51 -1.60 -11.09
N LEU A 286 16.31 -1.82 -12.13
CA LEU A 286 17.63 -2.46 -11.98
C LEU A 286 18.56 -1.62 -11.08
N LEU A 287 18.53 -0.30 -11.23
CA LEU A 287 19.29 0.62 -10.38
C LEU A 287 18.86 0.52 -8.90
N ARG A 288 17.54 0.48 -8.61
CA ARG A 288 17.04 0.30 -7.23
C ARG A 288 17.46 -1.05 -6.63
N MET A 289 17.41 -2.12 -7.43
CA MET A 289 17.90 -3.45 -6.98
C MET A 289 19.40 -3.42 -6.70
N ALA A 290 20.20 -2.83 -7.59
CA ALA A 290 21.62 -2.66 -7.37
C ALA A 290 21.90 -1.83 -6.10
N ALA A 291 21.15 -0.76 -5.87
CA ALA A 291 21.24 0.07 -4.67
C ALA A 291 20.95 -0.72 -3.39
N PHE A 292 19.95 -1.62 -3.39
CA PHE A 292 19.70 -2.52 -2.27
C PHE A 292 20.93 -3.38 -1.95
N PHE A 293 21.49 -4.07 -2.95
CA PHE A 293 22.68 -4.90 -2.74
C PHE A 293 23.91 -4.10 -2.32
N LEU A 294 24.10 -2.92 -2.91
CA LEU A 294 25.17 -2.01 -2.51
C LEU A 294 25.03 -1.61 -1.04
N THR A 295 23.81 -1.25 -0.61
CA THR A 295 23.58 -0.81 0.77
C THR A 295 23.83 -1.93 1.78
N VAL A 296 23.48 -3.16 1.45
CA VAL A 296 23.64 -4.32 2.35
C VAL A 296 25.07 -4.86 2.35
N LEU A 297 25.66 -5.05 1.16
CA LEU A 297 26.88 -5.84 1.02
C LEU A 297 28.16 -5.02 0.94
N LEU A 298 28.10 -3.80 0.36
CA LEU A 298 29.31 -3.04 0.03
C LEU A 298 30.18 -2.71 1.24
N PRO A 299 29.65 -2.27 2.41
CA PRO A 299 30.48 -2.00 3.58
C PRO A 299 31.20 -3.23 4.11
N GLY A 300 30.47 -4.36 4.25
CA GLY A 300 31.05 -5.62 4.67
C GLY A 300 32.09 -6.16 3.68
N TYR A 301 31.81 -6.02 2.38
CA TYR A 301 32.75 -6.40 1.32
C TYR A 301 34.04 -5.56 1.40
N TYR A 302 33.95 -4.24 1.60
CA TYR A 302 35.11 -3.39 1.78
C TYR A 302 35.96 -3.81 2.97
N VAL A 303 35.32 -4.03 4.13
CA VAL A 303 36.00 -4.50 5.36
C VAL A 303 36.69 -5.83 5.12
N ALA A 304 36.00 -6.79 4.48
CA ALA A 304 36.56 -8.12 4.18
C ALA A 304 37.77 -8.05 3.23
N VAL A 305 37.71 -7.22 2.19
CA VAL A 305 38.79 -7.06 1.22
C VAL A 305 40.02 -6.42 1.87
N VAL A 306 39.81 -5.32 2.58
CA VAL A 306 40.93 -4.58 3.19
C VAL A 306 41.63 -5.40 4.30
N THR A 307 40.85 -6.19 5.07
CA THR A 307 41.37 -6.95 6.19
C THR A 307 42.02 -8.26 5.76
N PHE A 308 41.41 -9.03 4.86
CA PHE A 308 41.82 -10.40 4.54
C PHE A 308 42.33 -10.61 3.12
N HIS A 309 41.95 -9.73 2.19
CA HIS A 309 42.18 -9.94 0.74
C HIS A 309 42.69 -8.68 0.03
N PRO A 310 43.75 -8.02 0.52
CA PRO A 310 44.27 -6.79 -0.07
C PRO A 310 44.73 -6.99 -1.51
N GLU A 311 45.08 -8.21 -1.92
CA GLU A 311 45.45 -8.59 -3.28
C GLU A 311 44.34 -8.36 -4.31
N ARG A 312 43.09 -8.23 -3.89
CA ARG A 312 41.95 -7.91 -4.76
C ARG A 312 41.81 -6.42 -5.07
N ILE A 313 42.50 -5.56 -4.32
CA ILE A 313 42.50 -4.15 -4.59
C ILE A 313 43.37 -3.87 -5.83
N PRO A 314 42.89 -3.09 -6.83
CA PRO A 314 43.71 -2.72 -7.98
C PRO A 314 45.06 -2.15 -7.56
N ARG A 315 46.17 -2.61 -8.16
CA ARG A 315 47.51 -2.26 -7.77
C ARG A 315 47.76 -0.75 -7.68
N MET A 316 47.10 0.04 -8.52
CA MET A 316 47.19 1.50 -8.51
C MET A 316 46.57 2.13 -7.24
N LEU A 317 45.55 1.53 -6.68
CA LEU A 317 44.81 2.01 -5.48
C LEU A 317 45.36 1.41 -4.17
N LEU A 318 46.07 0.28 -4.26
CA LEU A 318 46.56 -0.45 -3.10
C LEU A 318 47.37 0.39 -2.11
N PRO A 319 48.38 1.22 -2.56
CA PRO A 319 49.13 2.05 -1.63
C PRO A 319 48.27 3.08 -0.91
N ALA A 320 47.31 3.70 -1.60
CA ALA A 320 46.40 4.67 -1.03
C ALA A 320 45.45 4.05 0.02
N PHE A 321 44.96 2.84 -0.25
CA PHE A 321 44.07 2.10 0.68
C PHE A 321 44.85 1.63 1.91
N LEU A 322 45.97 0.94 1.74
CA LEU A 322 46.82 0.46 2.87
C LEU A 322 47.39 1.60 3.67
N GLY A 323 47.86 2.67 3.01
CA GLY A 323 48.35 3.85 3.69
C GLY A 323 47.28 4.53 4.54
N SER A 324 46.07 4.62 4.04
CA SER A 324 44.94 5.16 4.75
C SER A 324 44.57 4.30 6.00
N VAL A 325 44.48 2.98 5.87
CA VAL A 325 44.16 2.07 6.98
C VAL A 325 45.25 2.02 8.04
N SER A 326 46.54 2.07 7.62
CA SER A 326 47.67 2.07 8.58
C SER A 326 47.82 3.39 9.34
N ALA A 327 47.23 4.47 8.85
CA ALA A 327 47.25 5.78 9.50
C ALA A 327 46.14 5.99 10.52
N THR A 328 45.17 5.06 10.62
CA THR A 328 44.01 5.17 11.53
C THR A 328 44.18 4.28 12.76
N PRO A 329 43.66 4.71 13.95
CA PRO A 329 43.76 3.95 15.19
C PRO A 329 42.82 2.76 15.27
N LEU A 330 41.78 2.72 14.44
CA LEU A 330 40.76 1.67 14.44
C LEU A 330 41.01 0.64 13.32
N SER A 331 40.58 -0.60 13.55
CA SER A 331 40.52 -1.59 12.48
C SER A 331 39.44 -1.17 11.43
N ALA A 332 39.56 -1.65 10.20
CA ALA A 332 38.57 -1.35 9.14
C ALA A 332 37.12 -1.71 9.56
N MET A 333 36.93 -2.79 10.32
CA MET A 333 35.63 -3.14 10.92
C MET A 333 35.21 -2.11 11.96
N GLY A 334 36.11 -1.68 12.84
CA GLY A 334 35.83 -0.67 13.86
C GLY A 334 35.46 0.69 13.25
N GLU A 335 36.18 1.12 12.21
CA GLU A 335 35.87 2.33 11.45
C GLU A 335 34.47 2.26 10.83
N ALA A 336 34.15 1.14 10.15
CA ALA A 336 32.85 0.95 9.52
C ALA A 336 31.70 1.01 10.55
N LEU A 337 31.84 0.29 11.66
CA LEU A 337 30.82 0.26 12.72
C LEU A 337 30.64 1.64 13.36
N ALA A 338 31.73 2.34 13.70
CA ALA A 338 31.66 3.65 14.33
C ALA A 338 30.98 4.69 13.41
N LEU A 339 31.36 4.71 12.13
CA LEU A 339 30.79 5.66 11.18
C LEU A 339 29.35 5.35 10.81
N PHE A 340 28.98 4.07 10.63
CA PHE A 340 27.58 3.73 10.39
C PHE A 340 26.71 3.99 11.60
N LEU A 341 27.21 3.78 12.83
CA LEU A 341 26.50 4.17 14.03
C LEU A 341 26.29 5.69 14.08
N LEU A 342 27.33 6.47 13.77
CA LEU A 342 27.23 7.92 13.69
C LEU A 342 26.22 8.37 12.61
N TYR A 343 26.27 7.73 11.45
CA TYR A 343 25.29 7.98 10.36
C TYR A 343 23.85 7.71 10.84
N GLU A 344 23.60 6.58 11.52
CA GLU A 344 22.26 6.27 12.04
C GLU A 344 21.80 7.26 13.11
N LEU A 345 22.72 7.70 13.99
CA LEU A 345 22.43 8.74 14.98
C LEU A 345 22.05 10.09 14.32
N LEU A 346 22.81 10.49 13.31
CA LEU A 346 22.51 11.73 12.54
C LEU A 346 21.17 11.64 11.83
N ARG A 347 20.87 10.49 11.23
CA ARG A 347 19.60 10.24 10.56
C ARG A 347 18.43 10.24 11.54
N GLU A 348 18.57 9.55 12.67
CA GLU A 348 17.52 9.49 13.70
C GLU A 348 17.25 10.89 14.30
N ALA A 349 18.30 11.67 14.53
CA ALA A 349 18.17 13.06 14.96
C ALA A 349 17.45 13.90 13.88
N GLY A 350 17.83 13.72 12.61
CA GLY A 350 17.21 14.44 11.49
C GLY A 350 15.72 14.18 11.32
N LEU A 351 15.26 12.95 11.60
CA LEU A 351 13.83 12.59 11.53
C LEU A 351 12.98 13.23 12.66
N ARG A 352 13.61 13.60 13.77
CA ARG A 352 12.91 14.18 14.94
C ARG A 352 12.98 15.69 15.03
N LEU A 353 13.79 16.32 14.20
CA LEU A 353 13.94 17.78 14.18
C LEU A 353 12.89 18.43 13.28
N PRO A 354 12.41 19.63 13.60
CA PRO A 354 11.62 20.44 12.68
C PRO A 354 12.36 20.65 11.36
N ASP A 355 11.65 20.61 10.24
CA ASP A 355 12.23 20.67 8.87
C ASP A 355 13.21 21.82 8.67
N ALA A 356 12.92 23.00 9.23
CA ALA A 356 13.78 24.18 9.12
C ALA A 356 15.18 24.01 9.75
N ILE A 357 15.28 23.22 10.83
CA ILE A 357 16.51 22.96 11.57
C ILE A 357 17.20 21.68 11.02
N GLY A 358 16.40 20.68 10.66
CA GLY A 358 16.90 19.38 10.17
C GLY A 358 17.79 19.52 8.94
N HIS A 359 17.43 20.38 7.99
CA HIS A 359 18.24 20.65 6.79
C HIS A 359 19.61 21.26 7.14
N THR A 360 19.63 22.25 8.01
CA THR A 360 20.86 22.92 8.42
C THR A 360 21.78 21.97 9.20
N LEU A 361 21.23 21.20 10.12
CA LEU A 361 22.01 20.24 10.92
C LEU A 361 22.57 19.11 10.08
N SER A 362 21.82 18.61 9.09
CA SER A 362 22.29 17.57 8.17
C SER A 362 23.48 18.04 7.33
N VAL A 363 23.45 19.27 6.83
CA VAL A 363 24.55 19.84 6.04
C VAL A 363 25.78 20.14 6.93
N VAL A 364 25.58 20.82 8.05
CA VAL A 364 26.67 21.16 8.99
C VAL A 364 27.24 19.90 9.64
N GLY A 365 26.38 18.97 10.08
CA GLY A 365 26.82 17.70 10.66
C GLY A 365 27.61 16.86 9.66
N GLY A 366 27.11 16.73 8.42
CA GLY A 366 27.78 15.94 7.38
C GLY A 366 29.14 16.51 6.98
N ILE A 367 29.24 17.83 6.77
CA ILE A 367 30.48 18.48 6.34
C ILE A 367 31.46 18.61 7.52
N VAL A 368 31.05 19.20 8.63
CA VAL A 368 31.95 19.52 9.75
C VAL A 368 32.43 18.24 10.44
N ILE A 369 31.53 17.28 10.70
CA ILE A 369 31.94 16.02 11.35
C ILE A 369 32.75 15.18 10.38
N GLY A 370 32.37 15.10 9.10
CA GLY A 370 33.10 14.35 8.07
C GLY A 370 34.52 14.86 7.87
N ASP A 371 34.71 16.18 7.72
CA ASP A 371 36.02 16.81 7.56
C ASP A 371 36.87 16.69 8.84
N ALA A 372 36.30 16.94 10.01
CA ALA A 372 37.00 16.83 11.28
C ALA A 372 37.51 15.41 11.56
N ILE A 373 36.71 14.36 11.27
CA ILE A 373 37.09 12.96 11.50
C ILE A 373 38.25 12.55 10.58
N VAL A 374 38.23 13.00 9.32
CA VAL A 374 39.32 12.75 8.35
C VAL A 374 40.58 13.51 8.76
N THR A 375 40.46 14.79 9.06
CA THR A 375 41.59 15.64 9.45
C THR A 375 42.24 15.16 10.74
N ALA A 376 41.46 14.64 11.68
CA ALA A 376 41.98 14.04 12.90
C ALA A 376 42.60 12.65 12.67
N GLY A 377 42.58 12.09 11.46
CA GLY A 377 43.14 10.78 11.14
C GLY A 377 42.41 9.60 11.85
N LEU A 378 41.18 9.83 12.28
CA LEU A 378 40.40 8.80 12.97
C LEU A 378 39.83 7.75 12.02
N VAL A 379 39.61 8.12 10.75
CA VAL A 379 39.00 7.27 9.71
C VAL A 379 39.70 7.51 8.37
N GLY A 380 39.84 6.45 7.62
CA GLY A 380 40.42 6.48 6.29
C GLY A 380 39.44 7.04 5.24
N LEU A 381 40.00 7.84 4.30
CA LEU A 381 39.23 8.44 3.20
C LEU A 381 38.41 7.42 2.37
N PRO A 382 38.93 6.21 2.03
CA PRO A 382 38.16 5.21 1.30
C PRO A 382 36.88 4.77 2.02
N MET A 383 36.92 4.65 3.36
CA MET A 383 35.76 4.27 4.16
C MET A 383 34.65 5.31 4.05
N ILE A 384 34.97 6.60 4.02
CA ILE A 384 33.97 7.66 3.87
C ILE A 384 33.26 7.57 2.51
N ILE A 385 34.02 7.28 1.43
CA ILE A 385 33.43 7.08 0.10
C ILE A 385 32.45 5.90 0.12
N ILE A 386 32.81 4.79 0.77
CA ILE A 386 31.93 3.62 0.92
C ILE A 386 30.65 3.97 1.68
N ILE A 387 30.76 4.71 2.78
CA ILE A 387 29.62 5.13 3.58
C ILE A 387 28.72 6.08 2.79
N ALA A 388 29.30 7.09 2.14
CA ALA A 388 28.53 8.05 1.33
C ALA A 388 27.75 7.34 0.21
N LEU A 389 28.39 6.43 -0.54
CA LEU A 389 27.74 5.65 -1.58
C LEU A 389 26.63 4.75 -1.00
N THR A 390 26.88 4.12 0.13
CA THR A 390 25.91 3.26 0.83
C THR A 390 24.72 4.07 1.33
N ALA A 391 24.95 5.23 1.93
CA ALA A 391 23.91 6.12 2.44
C ALA A 391 22.99 6.63 1.30
N VAL A 392 23.59 7.09 0.19
CA VAL A 392 22.81 7.52 -0.98
C VAL A 392 22.00 6.37 -1.58
N SER A 393 22.61 5.16 -1.66
CA SER A 393 21.92 3.97 -2.17
C SER A 393 20.73 3.56 -1.30
N ALA A 394 20.78 3.76 0.03
CA ALA A 394 19.67 3.45 0.94
C ALA A 394 18.39 4.26 0.64
N PHE A 395 18.52 5.49 0.13
CA PHE A 395 17.38 6.30 -0.26
C PHE A 395 16.64 5.80 -1.51
N ALA A 396 17.25 4.92 -2.30
CA ALA A 396 16.61 4.35 -3.47
C ALA A 396 15.51 3.32 -3.13
N VAL A 397 15.54 2.73 -1.93
CA VAL A 397 14.58 1.70 -1.49
C VAL A 397 14.15 1.95 -0.03
N PRO A 398 13.41 3.04 0.23
CA PRO A 398 13.05 3.44 1.60
C PRO A 398 12.17 2.43 2.34
N SER A 399 11.34 1.67 1.62
CA SER A 399 10.46 0.64 2.18
C SER A 399 11.21 -0.56 2.81
N LEU A 400 12.49 -0.77 2.49
CA LEU A 400 13.35 -1.81 3.04
C LEU A 400 14.40 -1.28 4.03
N TYR A 401 14.21 -0.06 4.52
CA TYR A 401 15.22 0.59 5.38
C TYR A 401 15.54 -0.23 6.63
N GLU A 402 14.52 -0.71 7.36
CA GLU A 402 14.69 -1.49 8.58
C GLU A 402 15.53 -2.77 8.37
N PRO A 403 15.14 -3.70 7.48
CA PRO A 403 15.93 -4.89 7.21
C PRO A 403 17.32 -4.59 6.65
N VAL A 404 17.45 -3.57 5.79
CA VAL A 404 18.73 -3.17 5.20
C VAL A 404 19.71 -2.68 6.25
N THR A 405 19.26 -1.88 7.22
CA THR A 405 20.12 -1.38 8.30
C THR A 405 20.66 -2.54 9.15
N ILE A 406 19.81 -3.46 9.59
CA ILE A 406 20.25 -4.62 10.39
C ILE A 406 21.21 -5.51 9.59
N LEU A 407 20.86 -5.82 8.33
CA LEU A 407 21.69 -6.65 7.47
C LEU A 407 23.06 -6.02 7.20
N ARG A 408 23.12 -4.72 6.99
CA ARG A 408 24.37 -3.99 6.79
C ARG A 408 25.32 -4.17 7.97
N PHE A 409 24.86 -3.96 9.20
CA PHE A 409 25.67 -4.19 10.38
C PHE A 409 26.12 -5.66 10.48
N LEU A 410 25.20 -6.59 10.23
CA LEU A 410 25.50 -8.03 10.24
C LEU A 410 26.60 -8.38 9.22
N PHE A 411 26.51 -7.87 7.97
CA PHE A 411 27.51 -8.12 6.95
C PHE A 411 28.85 -7.44 7.22
N ILE A 412 28.88 -6.30 7.91
CA ILE A 412 30.13 -5.69 8.39
C ILE A 412 30.83 -6.63 9.40
N PHE A 413 30.09 -7.19 10.36
CA PHE A 413 30.64 -8.17 11.31
C PHE A 413 31.12 -9.44 10.61
N ILE A 414 30.33 -10.00 9.72
CA ILE A 414 30.68 -11.20 8.94
C ILE A 414 31.94 -10.93 8.12
N GLY A 415 31.98 -9.81 7.40
CA GLY A 415 33.14 -9.39 6.58
C GLY A 415 34.41 -9.19 7.40
N GLY A 416 34.28 -8.60 8.60
CA GLY A 416 35.42 -8.33 9.50
C GLY A 416 35.95 -9.54 10.22
N ILE A 417 35.18 -10.61 10.42
CA ILE A 417 35.57 -11.81 11.14
C ILE A 417 35.92 -12.96 10.19
N LEU A 418 35.07 -13.18 9.17
CA LEU A 418 35.14 -14.35 8.28
C LEU A 418 35.61 -14.00 6.86
N GLY A 419 35.85 -12.72 6.57
CA GLY A 419 36.28 -12.26 5.27
C GLY A 419 35.25 -12.53 4.15
N LEU A 420 35.73 -12.61 2.91
CA LEU A 420 34.88 -12.85 1.74
C LEU A 420 34.15 -14.20 1.77
N TYR A 421 34.75 -15.21 2.37
CA TYR A 421 34.11 -16.50 2.52
C TYR A 421 32.84 -16.42 3.37
N GLY A 422 32.94 -15.72 4.51
CA GLY A 422 31.79 -15.45 5.37
C GLY A 422 30.71 -14.62 4.66
N MET A 423 31.12 -13.63 3.84
CA MET A 423 30.18 -12.80 3.05
C MET A 423 29.35 -13.66 2.09
N VAL A 424 29.96 -14.61 1.39
CA VAL A 424 29.24 -15.51 0.47
C VAL A 424 28.28 -16.42 1.25
N LEU A 425 28.73 -17.02 2.36
CA LEU A 425 27.86 -17.84 3.21
C LEU A 425 26.70 -17.05 3.78
N GLY A 426 26.96 -15.86 4.31
CA GLY A 426 25.90 -14.97 4.84
C GLY A 426 24.89 -14.60 3.76
N PHE A 427 25.34 -14.31 2.54
CA PHE A 427 24.46 -14.03 1.42
C PHE A 427 23.60 -15.25 1.03
N LEU A 428 24.18 -16.45 1.00
CA LEU A 428 23.41 -17.69 0.74
C LEU A 428 22.34 -17.92 1.81
N VAL A 429 22.68 -17.72 3.08
CA VAL A 429 21.70 -17.81 4.19
C VAL A 429 20.58 -16.79 4.02
N LEU A 430 20.90 -15.55 3.63
CA LEU A 430 19.91 -14.52 3.36
C LEU A 430 18.95 -14.92 2.22
N VAL A 431 19.47 -15.46 1.11
CA VAL A 431 18.67 -15.93 -0.03
C VAL A 431 17.76 -17.09 0.38
N VAL A 432 18.30 -18.09 1.11
CA VAL A 432 17.50 -19.22 1.61
C VAL A 432 16.40 -18.73 2.55
N ASN A 433 16.71 -17.80 3.45
CA ASN A 433 15.70 -17.20 4.33
C ASN A 433 14.60 -16.50 3.53
N LEU A 434 14.96 -15.65 2.55
CA LEU A 434 13.98 -14.99 1.70
C LEU A 434 13.06 -15.97 0.95
N CYS A 435 13.63 -17.05 0.40
CA CYS A 435 12.86 -18.07 -0.31
C CYS A 435 11.96 -18.90 0.60
N SER A 436 12.29 -19.00 1.89
CA SER A 436 11.49 -19.76 2.88
C SER A 436 10.30 -18.97 3.44
N LEU A 437 10.25 -17.67 3.20
CA LEU A 437 9.19 -16.80 3.73
C LEU A 437 7.93 -16.84 2.87
N HIS A 438 6.82 -17.11 3.55
CA HIS A 438 5.48 -17.11 2.95
C HIS A 438 4.55 -16.21 3.75
N THR A 439 3.73 -15.42 3.08
CA THR A 439 2.72 -14.59 3.72
C THR A 439 1.35 -14.92 3.16
N LEU A 440 0.42 -15.30 4.03
CA LEU A 440 -0.93 -15.73 3.64
C LEU A 440 -0.93 -16.84 2.56
N GLY A 441 0.05 -17.76 2.64
CA GLY A 441 0.24 -18.84 1.67
C GLY A 441 0.88 -18.41 0.34
N THR A 442 1.33 -17.17 0.19
CA THR A 442 2.03 -16.69 -1.00
C THR A 442 3.53 -16.57 -0.70
N PRO A 443 4.42 -17.15 -1.53
CA PRO A 443 5.87 -17.00 -1.37
C PRO A 443 6.29 -15.53 -1.51
N LEU A 444 7.13 -15.06 -0.58
CA LEU A 444 7.58 -13.66 -0.57
C LEU A 444 8.40 -13.31 -1.83
N THR A 445 9.16 -14.27 -2.34
CA THR A 445 10.04 -14.11 -3.51
C THR A 445 9.36 -14.34 -4.85
N ALA A 446 8.06 -14.60 -4.87
CA ALA A 446 7.33 -14.71 -6.13
C ALA A 446 7.47 -13.41 -6.95
N PRO A 447 7.53 -13.48 -8.27
CA PRO A 447 7.50 -14.63 -9.18
C PRO A 447 8.87 -15.24 -9.49
N ILE A 448 9.93 -14.88 -8.78
CA ILE A 448 11.29 -15.40 -9.00
C ILE A 448 11.40 -16.84 -8.47
N ALA A 449 10.91 -17.05 -7.24
CA ALA A 449 10.82 -18.36 -6.63
C ALA A 449 9.44 -18.53 -5.96
N PRO A 450 8.56 -19.44 -6.47
CA PRO A 450 8.77 -20.32 -7.62
C PRO A 450 8.84 -19.56 -8.97
N TRP A 451 9.60 -20.10 -9.94
CA TRP A 451 9.80 -19.46 -11.23
C TRP A 451 8.52 -19.40 -12.07
N GLN A 452 8.06 -18.18 -12.38
CA GLN A 452 6.83 -17.93 -13.12
C GLN A 452 7.10 -17.00 -14.32
N PRO A 453 7.44 -17.54 -15.50
CA PRO A 453 7.90 -16.74 -16.64
C PRO A 453 6.85 -15.76 -17.18
N ARG A 454 5.55 -16.05 -17.00
CA ARG A 454 4.47 -15.12 -17.43
C ARG A 454 4.41 -13.85 -16.61
N THR A 455 4.68 -13.94 -15.32
CA THR A 455 4.62 -12.81 -14.37
C THR A 455 5.92 -12.03 -14.28
N LEU A 456 7.05 -12.59 -14.82
CA LEU A 456 8.32 -11.87 -14.93
C LEU A 456 8.28 -10.66 -15.87
N ARG A 457 7.25 -10.55 -16.70
CA ARG A 457 7.08 -9.43 -17.66
C ARG A 457 6.98 -8.06 -17.04
N ASP A 458 6.66 -7.97 -15.76
CA ASP A 458 6.60 -6.73 -14.99
C ASP A 458 7.58 -6.69 -13.80
N LEU A 459 8.53 -7.60 -13.74
CA LEU A 459 9.53 -7.65 -12.67
C LEU A 459 10.68 -6.68 -12.96
N PHE A 460 11.59 -7.09 -13.83
CA PHE A 460 12.75 -6.28 -14.24
C PHE A 460 12.41 -5.40 -15.44
N TRP A 461 11.74 -6.01 -16.42
CA TRP A 461 11.34 -5.38 -17.66
C TRP A 461 9.83 -5.15 -17.64
N ARG A 462 9.42 -3.89 -17.55
CA ARG A 462 8.02 -3.55 -17.70
C ARG A 462 7.60 -3.71 -19.15
N SER A 463 6.63 -4.59 -19.43
CA SER A 463 5.97 -4.66 -20.74
C SER A 463 5.14 -3.41 -21.03
N GLY A 464 4.95 -3.06 -22.29
CA GLY A 464 4.07 -1.96 -22.68
C GLY A 464 2.61 -2.22 -22.28
N TRP A 465 1.82 -1.17 -22.11
CA TRP A 465 0.40 -1.24 -21.72
C TRP A 465 -0.44 -2.15 -22.62
N GLN A 466 -0.12 -2.27 -23.93
CA GLN A 466 -0.81 -3.16 -24.85
C GLN A 466 -0.70 -4.64 -24.49
N ARG A 467 0.38 -5.05 -23.80
CA ARG A 467 0.58 -6.42 -23.32
C ARG A 467 0.15 -6.60 -21.86
N LEU A 468 0.34 -5.59 -21.02
CA LEU A 468 -0.09 -5.62 -19.61
C LEU A 468 -1.62 -5.62 -19.49
N GLY A 469 -2.35 -4.93 -20.38
CA GLY A 469 -3.79 -4.89 -20.38
C GLY A 469 -4.50 -6.11 -20.98
N GLN A 470 -3.76 -7.08 -21.52
CA GLN A 470 -4.33 -8.29 -22.12
C GLN A 470 -4.37 -9.51 -21.17
N GLU A 471 -3.63 -9.47 -20.08
CA GLU A 471 -3.55 -10.58 -19.12
C GLU A 471 -3.75 -10.02 -17.70
N ASP A 472 -4.79 -10.48 -17.03
CA ASP A 472 -5.05 -10.16 -15.63
C ASP A 472 -4.01 -10.87 -14.76
N TYR A 473 -3.20 -10.09 -14.05
CA TYR A 473 -2.29 -10.60 -13.02
C TYR A 473 -3.03 -10.74 -11.70
N ASN A 474 -3.03 -11.96 -11.16
CA ASN A 474 -3.57 -12.23 -9.83
C ASN A 474 -2.48 -12.86 -8.95
N VAL A 475 -2.24 -12.27 -7.78
CA VAL A 475 -1.25 -12.75 -6.80
C VAL A 475 -1.55 -14.17 -6.31
N SER A 476 -2.81 -14.59 -6.28
CA SER A 476 -3.22 -15.94 -5.87
C SER A 476 -2.77 -17.04 -6.84
N SER A 477 -2.47 -16.70 -8.09
CA SER A 477 -1.92 -17.66 -9.06
C SER A 477 -0.53 -18.19 -8.65
N ALA A 478 0.21 -17.45 -7.85
CA ALA A 478 1.48 -17.89 -7.28
C ALA A 478 1.29 -19.02 -6.26
N ARG A 479 0.20 -18.97 -5.48
CA ARG A 479 -0.16 -19.96 -4.45
C ARG A 479 -0.68 -21.27 -5.06
N GLN A 480 -1.48 -21.20 -6.12
CA GLN A 480 -2.08 -22.40 -6.74
C GLN A 480 -1.04 -23.33 -7.39
N ARG A 481 0.03 -22.76 -7.93
CA ARG A 481 1.08 -23.57 -8.57
C ARG A 481 2.01 -24.27 -7.58
N GLU A 482 2.18 -23.73 -6.39
CA GLU A 482 2.96 -24.36 -5.35
C GLU A 482 2.25 -25.62 -4.81
N ARG A 483 0.92 -25.57 -4.69
CA ARG A 483 0.08 -26.74 -4.33
C ARG A 483 0.08 -27.82 -5.43
N GLY A 484 0.02 -27.43 -6.71
CA GLY A 484 0.06 -28.37 -7.82
C GLY A 484 1.41 -29.06 -8.01
N GLN A 485 2.52 -28.47 -7.58
CA GLN A 485 3.83 -29.12 -7.59
C GLN A 485 4.05 -30.12 -6.45
N THR A 486 3.35 -29.93 -5.31
CA THR A 486 3.38 -30.92 -4.21
C THR A 486 2.52 -32.15 -4.51
N ASP A 487 1.39 -31.98 -5.20
CA ASP A 487 0.54 -33.13 -5.58
C ASP A 487 1.16 -34.02 -6.66
N ASP A 488 2.03 -33.46 -7.55
CA ASP A 488 2.76 -34.23 -8.57
C ASP A 488 4.02 -34.94 -8.01
N GLN A 489 4.45 -34.65 -6.80
CA GLN A 489 5.59 -35.33 -6.16
C GLN A 489 5.16 -36.48 -5.21
N ASP A 490 3.86 -36.55 -4.87
CA ASP A 490 3.29 -37.60 -4.01
C ASP A 490 2.52 -38.69 -4.82
N THR A 491 2.55 -38.61 -6.15
CA THR A 491 2.10 -39.67 -7.07
C THR A 491 3.27 -40.30 -7.80
#